data_dc0f78127d8059cba2f053a7af182290
#
_entry.id   dc0f78127d8059cba2f053a7af182290
#
_cell.length_a   1.000
_cell.length_b   1.000
_cell.length_c   1.000
_cell.angle_alpha   90.00
_cell.angle_beta   90.00
_cell.angle_gamma   90.00
#
_symmetry.space_group_name_H-M   'P 1'
#
loop_
_entity.id
_entity.type
_entity.pdbx_description
1 polymer ?
#
loop_
_entity_poly.entity_id
_entity_poly.type
_entity_poly.pdbx_seq_one_letter_code
_entity_poly.pdbx_strand_id
1 'polypeptide(L)'
;MIVRNLTFQVFIAALLGISTAWLFADDSWRQAASPPAAYELILLIKQVFLAALRMLIAPMIFFSLIGGIIGIGNVIRLKALGGITVSYYLLTTLIAISLGLVAVFFIHPWTNYPPAIEMGSAVNTIRTIDPGSESIVLVLQPILTQAFVNPFSALVNMNILGIVANALLIGIAMVLVVPQSSKLYEVVEHINRIIFKILSWIIRLLPFGIFAIMFDFTIKLNTGDGHTANFLSQLFGFAGLVVILTLVHGLIILPIIGLVFARRSPLKTLRQISRPLLVAFSTSSSSATLPVSMQTCDEELGIHPSVSSFVLPLGATMNMDGTALFEAVAAIFLAYLYGIELSNIAVITVFLMAMISSIGAPGMPTASMSGMQMVLIAVGIPLEAIAILLVIERPLDTLRTAVNVEGDLIGAMVVDHYTRRV
;
A
#
# COMPACT_ATOMS: atom_id res chain seq x y z
N MET A 1 -2.91 -11.91 26.88
CA MET A 1 -2.26 -10.87 26.06
C MET A 1 -2.26 -11.23 24.55
N ILE A 2 -1.95 -12.46 24.19
CA ILE A 2 -1.90 -12.94 22.77
C ILE A 2 -3.26 -12.84 22.07
N VAL A 3 -4.37 -13.18 22.72
CA VAL A 3 -5.74 -13.15 22.16
C VAL A 3 -6.22 -11.72 21.80
N ARG A 4 -5.60 -10.67 22.34
CA ARG A 4 -5.90 -9.27 22.00
C ARG A 4 -5.14 -8.75 20.78
N ASN A 5 -4.20 -9.51 20.22
CA ASN A 5 -3.45 -9.10 19.06
C ASN A 5 -4.28 -9.35 17.79
N LEU A 6 -4.59 -8.29 17.05
CA LEU A 6 -5.39 -8.37 15.82
C LEU A 6 -4.75 -9.31 14.78
N THR A 7 -3.42 -9.32 14.66
CA THR A 7 -2.70 -10.23 13.77
C THR A 7 -3.00 -11.69 14.09
N PHE A 8 -2.95 -12.04 15.35
CA PHE A 8 -3.27 -13.39 15.81
C PHE A 8 -4.73 -13.75 15.54
N GLN A 9 -5.66 -12.80 15.81
CA GLN A 9 -7.08 -13.01 15.51
C GLN A 9 -7.34 -13.23 14.02
N VAL A 10 -6.70 -12.47 13.14
CA VAL A 10 -6.81 -12.59 11.68
C VAL A 10 -6.27 -13.94 11.22
N PHE A 11 -5.11 -14.35 11.73
CA PHE A 11 -4.51 -15.65 11.40
C PHE A 11 -5.41 -16.83 11.83
N ILE A 12 -5.93 -16.79 13.06
CA ILE A 12 -6.88 -17.80 13.54
C ILE A 12 -8.17 -17.79 12.74
N ALA A 13 -8.70 -16.62 12.40
CA ALA A 13 -9.91 -16.50 11.58
C ALA A 13 -9.70 -17.09 10.16
N ALA A 14 -8.53 -16.87 9.56
CA ALA A 14 -8.19 -17.47 8.28
C ALA A 14 -8.13 -19.02 8.37
N LEU A 15 -7.43 -19.55 9.37
CA LEU A 15 -7.35 -21.00 9.60
C LEU A 15 -8.73 -21.62 9.87
N LEU A 16 -9.55 -20.95 10.70
CA LEU A 16 -10.92 -21.40 10.95
C LEU A 16 -11.78 -21.36 9.69
N GLY A 17 -11.67 -20.31 8.86
CA GLY A 17 -12.38 -20.22 7.59
C GLY A 17 -12.04 -21.37 6.65
N ILE A 18 -10.74 -21.65 6.49
CA ILE A 18 -10.26 -22.76 5.65
C ILE A 18 -10.72 -24.11 6.21
N SER A 19 -10.45 -24.37 7.49
CA SER A 19 -10.73 -25.68 8.09
C SER A 19 -12.24 -25.96 8.20
N THR A 20 -13.06 -24.98 8.52
CA THR A 20 -14.52 -25.16 8.56
C THR A 20 -15.10 -25.35 7.17
N ALA A 21 -14.60 -24.66 6.15
CA ALA A 21 -15.00 -24.91 4.77
C ALA A 21 -14.62 -26.34 4.34
N TRP A 22 -13.41 -26.76 4.62
CA TRP A 22 -12.91 -28.09 4.26
C TRP A 22 -13.67 -29.23 4.96
N LEU A 23 -14.11 -29.04 6.21
CA LEU A 23 -14.81 -30.06 7.02
C LEU A 23 -16.32 -30.11 6.76
N PHE A 24 -16.96 -28.98 6.44
CA PHE A 24 -18.43 -28.87 6.48
C PHE A 24 -19.04 -28.37 5.17
N ALA A 25 -18.26 -27.79 4.25
CA ALA A 25 -18.80 -27.26 3.02
C ALA A 25 -18.85 -28.33 1.92
N ASP A 26 -19.90 -28.26 1.12
CA ASP A 26 -20.07 -29.06 -0.10
C ASP A 26 -19.88 -28.12 -1.31
N ASP A 27 -19.14 -28.54 -2.32
CA ASP A 27 -18.87 -27.76 -3.54
C ASP A 27 -20.16 -27.40 -4.29
N SER A 28 -21.21 -28.21 -4.15
CA SER A 28 -22.54 -27.94 -4.70
C SER A 28 -23.21 -26.68 -4.14
N TRP A 29 -22.80 -26.21 -2.95
CA TRP A 29 -23.41 -25.02 -2.32
C TRP A 29 -23.30 -23.78 -3.17
N ARG A 30 -22.23 -23.65 -3.92
CA ARG A 30 -21.99 -22.51 -4.79
C ARG A 30 -22.87 -22.50 -6.04
N GLN A 31 -23.22 -23.69 -6.54
CA GLN A 31 -24.02 -23.85 -7.74
C GLN A 31 -25.52 -24.05 -7.43
N ALA A 32 -25.85 -24.23 -6.14
CA ALA A 32 -27.22 -24.46 -5.71
C ALA A 32 -28.09 -23.22 -5.95
N ALA A 33 -29.27 -23.41 -6.48
CA ALA A 33 -30.26 -22.35 -6.62
C ALA A 33 -30.70 -21.79 -5.25
N SER A 34 -30.57 -22.59 -4.18
CA SER A 34 -30.81 -22.21 -2.78
C SER A 34 -29.69 -22.78 -1.91
N PRO A 35 -28.61 -22.06 -1.70
CA PRO A 35 -27.53 -22.53 -0.82
C PRO A 35 -28.01 -22.65 0.64
N PRO A 36 -27.31 -23.41 1.49
CA PRO A 36 -27.65 -23.50 2.90
C PRO A 36 -27.60 -22.12 3.58
N ALA A 37 -28.53 -21.84 4.50
CA ALA A 37 -28.63 -20.56 5.20
C ALA A 37 -27.32 -20.15 5.91
N ALA A 38 -26.56 -21.13 6.40
CA ALA A 38 -25.25 -20.88 6.98
C ALA A 38 -24.24 -20.28 5.97
N TYR A 39 -24.25 -20.78 4.73
CA TYR A 39 -23.39 -20.25 3.67
C TYR A 39 -23.85 -18.88 3.20
N GLU A 40 -25.16 -18.65 3.08
CA GLU A 40 -25.73 -17.32 2.78
C GLU A 40 -25.31 -16.29 3.83
N LEU A 41 -25.32 -16.64 5.12
CA LEU A 41 -24.85 -15.76 6.20
C LEU A 41 -23.36 -15.45 6.06
N ILE A 42 -22.54 -16.43 5.73
CA ILE A 42 -21.10 -16.22 5.50
C ILE A 42 -20.87 -15.30 4.31
N LEU A 43 -21.60 -15.48 3.20
CA LEU A 43 -21.53 -14.60 2.04
C LEU A 43 -21.98 -13.18 2.38
N LEU A 44 -23.02 -13.02 3.21
CA LEU A 44 -23.47 -11.71 3.67
C LEU A 44 -22.37 -11.01 4.49
N ILE A 45 -21.74 -11.70 5.46
CA ILE A 45 -20.62 -11.16 6.25
C ILE A 45 -19.49 -10.69 5.33
N LYS A 46 -19.10 -11.53 4.36
CA LYS A 46 -18.09 -11.19 3.34
C LYS A 46 -18.47 -9.94 2.58
N GLN A 47 -19.69 -9.89 2.01
CA GLN A 47 -20.15 -8.77 1.19
C GLN A 47 -20.23 -7.46 1.99
N VAL A 48 -20.77 -7.48 3.20
CA VAL A 48 -20.86 -6.31 4.08
C VAL A 48 -19.47 -5.81 4.46
N PHE A 49 -18.54 -6.70 4.79
CA PHE A 49 -17.17 -6.32 5.12
C PHE A 49 -16.45 -5.67 3.92
N LEU A 50 -16.54 -6.26 2.73
CA LEU A 50 -15.94 -5.70 1.52
C LEU A 50 -16.61 -4.37 1.11
N ALA A 51 -17.93 -4.26 1.25
CA ALA A 51 -18.65 -3.00 1.00
C ALA A 51 -18.22 -1.89 1.95
N ALA A 52 -18.02 -2.21 3.25
CA ALA A 52 -17.53 -1.26 4.24
C ALA A 52 -16.10 -0.76 3.91
N LEU A 53 -15.22 -1.63 3.42
CA LEU A 53 -13.90 -1.22 2.93
C LEU A 53 -14.03 -0.31 1.70
N ARG A 54 -14.84 -0.70 0.70
CA ARG A 54 -15.07 0.09 -0.53
C ARG A 54 -15.60 1.49 -0.24
N MET A 55 -16.47 1.64 0.75
CA MET A 55 -17.09 2.92 1.13
C MET A 55 -16.05 4.01 1.41
N LEU A 56 -14.89 3.64 1.97
CA LEU A 56 -13.85 4.59 2.36
C LEU A 56 -12.82 4.89 1.26
N ILE A 57 -12.76 4.11 0.18
CA ILE A 57 -11.69 4.24 -0.83
C ILE A 57 -11.62 5.66 -1.40
N ALA A 58 -12.70 6.14 -2.00
CA ALA A 58 -12.72 7.44 -2.67
C ALA A 58 -12.42 8.62 -1.74
N PRO A 59 -13.11 8.79 -0.58
CA PRO A 59 -12.81 9.88 0.34
C PRO A 59 -11.42 9.77 0.95
N MET A 60 -10.94 8.57 1.22
CA MET A 60 -9.64 8.35 1.81
C MET A 60 -8.51 8.75 0.84
N ILE A 61 -8.55 8.31 -0.41
CA ILE A 61 -7.57 8.71 -1.43
C ILE A 61 -7.59 10.23 -1.61
N PHE A 62 -8.77 10.80 -1.76
CA PHE A 62 -8.93 12.23 -2.04
C PHE A 62 -8.33 13.11 -0.93
N PHE A 63 -8.80 12.95 0.30
CA PHE A 63 -8.36 13.79 1.42
C PHE A 63 -6.94 13.47 1.88
N SER A 64 -6.51 12.21 1.79
CA SER A 64 -5.15 11.80 2.15
C SER A 64 -4.11 12.44 1.22
N LEU A 65 -4.35 12.42 -0.11
CA LEU A 65 -3.47 13.08 -1.07
C LEU A 65 -3.45 14.61 -0.90
N ILE A 66 -4.62 15.25 -0.69
CA ILE A 66 -4.65 16.68 -0.39
C ILE A 66 -3.84 16.99 0.86
N GLY A 67 -4.02 16.22 1.93
CA GLY A 67 -3.25 16.36 3.18
C GLY A 67 -1.74 16.18 2.98
N GLY A 68 -1.34 15.18 2.19
CA GLY A 68 0.05 14.96 1.81
C GLY A 68 0.65 16.15 1.07
N ILE A 69 -0.07 16.70 0.07
CA ILE A 69 0.41 17.86 -0.71
C ILE A 69 0.48 19.13 0.15
N ILE A 70 -0.48 19.35 1.04
CA ILE A 70 -0.44 20.45 2.00
C ILE A 70 0.81 20.33 2.89
N GLY A 71 1.13 19.12 3.34
CA GLY A 71 2.38 18.82 4.04
C GLY A 71 3.61 19.26 3.22
N ILE A 72 3.68 18.83 1.95
CA ILE A 72 4.76 19.23 1.00
C ILE A 72 4.78 20.75 0.81
N GLY A 73 3.65 21.39 0.68
CA GLY A 73 3.56 22.83 0.39
C GLY A 73 4.15 23.70 1.49
N ASN A 74 4.03 23.30 2.73
CA ASN A 74 4.74 23.93 3.86
C ASN A 74 6.26 23.80 3.70
N VAL A 75 6.70 22.73 3.04
CA VAL A 75 8.08 22.33 2.75
C VAL A 75 8.72 23.16 1.63
N ILE A 76 8.03 23.33 0.52
CA ILE A 76 8.54 24.07 -0.65
C ILE A 76 8.85 25.51 -0.27
N ARG A 77 8.14 26.08 0.71
CA ARG A 77 8.41 27.41 1.26
C ARG A 77 9.72 27.50 2.06
N LEU A 78 10.24 26.36 2.54
CA LEU A 78 11.55 26.26 3.20
C LEU A 78 12.72 26.06 2.20
N LYS A 79 12.50 26.35 0.90
CA LYS A 79 13.51 26.37 -0.18
C LYS A 79 14.35 25.06 -0.27
N ALA A 80 15.64 25.14 0.07
CA ALA A 80 16.58 24.03 -0.13
C ALA A 80 16.24 22.77 0.69
N LEU A 81 15.81 22.90 1.95
CA LEU A 81 15.52 21.79 2.84
C LEU A 81 14.37 20.94 2.30
N GLY A 82 13.30 21.59 1.84
CA GLY A 82 12.14 20.93 1.29
C GLY A 82 12.41 20.24 -0.04
N GLY A 83 13.10 20.92 -0.94
CA GLY A 83 13.43 20.36 -2.26
C GLY A 83 14.28 19.10 -2.15
N ILE A 84 15.32 19.09 -1.29
CA ILE A 84 16.17 17.91 -1.08
C ILE A 84 15.36 16.77 -0.47
N THR A 85 14.50 17.05 0.53
CA THR A 85 13.69 16.03 1.20
C THR A 85 12.73 15.32 0.23
N VAL A 86 11.95 16.10 -0.54
CA VAL A 86 11.00 15.54 -1.50
C VAL A 86 11.73 14.77 -2.60
N SER A 87 12.82 15.31 -3.13
CA SER A 87 13.63 14.63 -4.15
C SER A 87 14.17 13.29 -3.65
N TYR A 88 14.63 13.26 -2.40
CA TYR A 88 15.11 12.03 -1.77
C TYR A 88 13.98 10.99 -1.67
N TYR A 89 12.81 11.35 -1.14
CA TYR A 89 11.68 10.44 -0.99
C TYR A 89 11.19 9.89 -2.34
N LEU A 90 11.05 10.75 -3.34
CA LEU A 90 10.68 10.31 -4.67
C LEU A 90 11.70 9.35 -5.28
N LEU A 91 13.00 9.60 -5.08
CA LEU A 91 14.07 8.76 -5.59
C LEU A 91 14.09 7.38 -4.91
N THR A 92 14.00 7.33 -3.58
CA THR A 92 14.02 6.05 -2.85
C THR A 92 12.80 5.21 -3.15
N THR A 93 11.61 5.82 -3.22
CA THR A 93 10.38 5.13 -3.62
C THR A 93 10.44 4.63 -5.06
N LEU A 94 10.97 5.43 -6.00
CA LEU A 94 11.19 5.01 -7.38
C LEU A 94 12.11 3.77 -7.44
N ILE A 95 13.21 3.78 -6.69
CA ILE A 95 14.13 2.63 -6.62
C ILE A 95 13.43 1.41 -6.02
N ALA A 96 12.64 1.58 -4.94
CA ALA A 96 11.92 0.48 -4.29
C ALA A 96 10.91 -0.18 -5.23
N ILE A 97 10.07 0.60 -5.92
CA ILE A 97 9.10 0.08 -6.88
C ILE A 97 9.81 -0.59 -8.06
N SER A 98 10.86 0.06 -8.60
CA SER A 98 11.63 -0.52 -9.70
C SER A 98 12.28 -1.84 -9.32
N LEU A 99 12.84 -1.95 -8.11
CA LEU A 99 13.36 -3.20 -7.58
C LEU A 99 12.28 -4.28 -7.55
N GLY A 100 11.08 -3.95 -7.03
CA GLY A 100 9.94 -4.86 -6.97
C GLY A 100 9.52 -5.36 -8.34
N LEU A 101 9.27 -4.45 -9.28
CA LEU A 101 8.82 -4.79 -10.64
C LEU A 101 9.89 -5.55 -11.42
N VAL A 102 11.15 -5.11 -11.40
CA VAL A 102 12.25 -5.81 -12.07
C VAL A 102 12.39 -7.24 -11.50
N ALA A 103 12.38 -7.37 -10.17
CA ALA A 103 12.50 -8.68 -9.55
C ALA A 103 11.35 -9.62 -9.96
N VAL A 104 10.11 -9.13 -10.02
CA VAL A 104 8.93 -9.92 -10.39
C VAL A 104 9.01 -10.44 -11.82
N PHE A 105 9.62 -9.70 -12.75
CA PHE A 105 9.80 -10.18 -14.13
C PHE A 105 10.86 -11.27 -14.28
N PHE A 106 11.81 -11.37 -13.34
CA PHE A 106 12.85 -12.41 -13.34
C PHE A 106 12.59 -13.53 -12.34
N ILE A 107 11.93 -13.22 -11.23
CA ILE A 107 11.70 -14.13 -10.09
C ILE A 107 10.21 -14.09 -9.75
N HIS A 108 9.45 -15.05 -10.27
CA HIS A 108 8.00 -15.13 -10.09
C HIS A 108 7.61 -16.55 -9.62
N PRO A 109 7.89 -16.91 -8.36
CA PRO A 109 7.76 -18.29 -7.88
C PRO A 109 6.34 -18.85 -7.93
N TRP A 110 5.34 -18.00 -8.03
CA TRP A 110 3.93 -18.40 -8.12
C TRP A 110 3.54 -18.92 -9.51
N THR A 111 4.27 -18.61 -10.57
CA THR A 111 3.95 -19.06 -11.94
C THR A 111 4.27 -20.53 -12.20
N ASN A 112 4.92 -21.21 -11.25
CA ASN A 112 5.12 -22.67 -11.30
C ASN A 112 3.81 -23.43 -11.14
N TYR A 113 2.72 -22.75 -10.78
CA TYR A 113 1.39 -23.31 -10.58
C TYR A 113 0.39 -22.57 -11.46
N PRO A 114 -0.69 -23.22 -11.94
CA PRO A 114 -1.72 -22.53 -12.72
C PRO A 114 -2.42 -21.44 -11.88
N PRO A 115 -3.03 -20.42 -12.52
CA PRO A 115 -3.84 -19.44 -11.82
C PRO A 115 -4.87 -20.12 -10.91
N ALA A 116 -4.97 -19.66 -9.66
CA ALA A 116 -5.83 -20.31 -8.66
C ALA A 116 -7.31 -19.99 -8.85
N ILE A 117 -7.64 -18.95 -9.61
CA ILE A 117 -9.01 -18.46 -9.79
C ILE A 117 -9.27 -18.33 -11.29
N GLU A 118 -10.09 -19.19 -11.83
CA GLU A 118 -10.65 -18.99 -13.16
C GLU A 118 -11.75 -17.93 -13.08
N MET A 119 -11.51 -16.76 -13.61
CA MET A 119 -12.53 -15.75 -13.79
C MET A 119 -13.40 -16.16 -14.96
N GLY A 120 -14.59 -16.70 -14.66
CA GLY A 120 -15.64 -16.83 -15.67
C GLY A 120 -15.86 -15.46 -16.35
N SER A 121 -16.33 -15.46 -17.58
CA SER A 121 -16.46 -14.38 -18.59
C SER A 121 -16.99 -12.99 -18.14
N ALA A 122 -17.08 -12.70 -16.86
CA ALA A 122 -17.63 -11.45 -16.30
C ALA A 122 -16.65 -10.26 -16.29
N VAL A 123 -15.38 -10.45 -16.69
CA VAL A 123 -14.36 -9.36 -16.70
C VAL A 123 -14.28 -8.62 -18.04
N ASN A 124 -15.18 -8.91 -18.97
CA ASN A 124 -15.20 -8.26 -20.29
C ASN A 124 -15.62 -6.78 -20.32
N THR A 125 -15.72 -6.09 -19.18
CA THR A 125 -16.10 -4.66 -19.15
C THR A 125 -14.94 -3.69 -18.88
N ILE A 126 -13.73 -4.18 -18.62
CA ILE A 126 -12.58 -3.30 -18.62
C ILE A 126 -12.09 -3.19 -20.05
N ARG A 127 -12.26 -2.03 -20.66
CA ARG A 127 -11.64 -1.71 -21.94
C ARG A 127 -10.14 -1.94 -21.79
N THR A 128 -9.68 -3.13 -22.16
CA THR A 128 -8.28 -3.38 -22.41
C THR A 128 -7.85 -2.41 -23.52
N ILE A 129 -6.98 -1.49 -23.19
CA ILE A 129 -6.33 -0.63 -24.20
C ILE A 129 -5.50 -1.61 -25.01
N ASP A 130 -5.91 -1.85 -26.26
CA ASP A 130 -5.21 -2.74 -27.18
C ASP A 130 -3.79 -2.18 -27.42
N PRO A 131 -2.72 -2.90 -27.01
CA PRO A 131 -1.36 -2.42 -27.18
C PRO A 131 -0.89 -2.44 -28.64
N GLY A 132 -1.72 -2.91 -29.56
CA GLY A 132 -1.43 -2.96 -30.99
C GLY A 132 -1.56 -1.62 -31.73
N SER A 133 -2.02 -0.53 -31.10
CA SER A 133 -2.07 0.79 -31.73
C SER A 133 -0.74 1.52 -31.56
N GLU A 134 -0.04 1.72 -32.64
CA GLU A 134 1.32 2.28 -32.72
C GLU A 134 1.47 3.74 -32.28
N SER A 135 0.40 4.44 -31.88
CA SER A 135 0.45 5.85 -31.49
C SER A 135 0.41 6.04 -29.99
N ILE A 136 1.47 6.62 -29.43
CA ILE A 136 1.54 7.02 -28.02
C ILE A 136 0.38 7.96 -27.61
N VAL A 137 -0.16 8.71 -28.57
CA VAL A 137 -1.31 9.60 -28.35
C VAL A 137 -2.57 8.81 -28.04
N LEU A 138 -2.83 7.70 -28.76
CA LEU A 138 -3.98 6.85 -28.53
C LEU A 138 -3.93 6.14 -27.15
N VAL A 139 -2.73 5.94 -26.63
CA VAL A 139 -2.51 5.38 -25.29
C VAL A 139 -2.70 6.45 -24.21
N LEU A 140 -2.19 7.66 -24.42
CA LEU A 140 -2.28 8.74 -23.43
C LEU A 140 -3.66 9.39 -23.39
N GLN A 141 -4.40 9.43 -24.50
CA GLN A 141 -5.70 10.08 -24.57
C GLN A 141 -6.70 9.55 -23.53
N PRO A 142 -6.97 8.23 -23.38
CA PRO A 142 -7.90 7.72 -22.35
C PRO A 142 -7.38 7.97 -20.93
N ILE A 143 -6.08 7.92 -20.71
CA ILE A 143 -5.47 8.21 -19.38
C ILE A 143 -5.74 9.68 -19.03
N LEU A 144 -5.42 10.61 -19.91
CA LEU A 144 -5.59 12.04 -19.65
C LEU A 144 -7.06 12.43 -19.56
N THR A 145 -7.93 11.89 -20.40
CA THR A 145 -9.37 12.18 -20.33
C THR A 145 -10.02 11.62 -19.08
N GLN A 146 -9.58 10.48 -18.55
CA GLN A 146 -10.04 9.96 -17.28
C GLN A 146 -9.48 10.73 -16.08
N ALA A 147 -8.30 11.33 -16.20
CA ALA A 147 -7.72 12.17 -15.15
C ALA A 147 -8.49 13.49 -14.99
N PHE A 148 -8.89 14.13 -16.11
CA PHE A 148 -9.59 15.42 -16.09
C PHE A 148 -11.12 15.27 -16.10
N VAL A 149 -11.66 14.62 -15.08
CA VAL A 149 -13.10 14.42 -14.88
C VAL A 149 -13.57 15.31 -13.72
N ASN A 150 -14.83 15.68 -13.72
CA ASN A 150 -15.46 16.41 -12.61
C ASN A 150 -15.16 15.70 -11.26
N PRO A 151 -14.70 16.42 -10.21
CA PRO A 151 -14.30 15.81 -8.94
C PRO A 151 -15.41 14.99 -8.27
N PHE A 152 -16.65 15.47 -8.31
CA PHE A 152 -17.78 14.71 -7.75
C PHE A 152 -18.09 13.45 -8.57
N SER A 153 -18.02 13.54 -9.89
CA SER A 153 -18.18 12.37 -10.77
C SER A 153 -17.06 11.34 -10.54
N ALA A 154 -15.83 11.80 -10.35
CA ALA A 154 -14.71 10.93 -10.03
C ALA A 154 -14.93 10.16 -8.72
N LEU A 155 -15.38 10.84 -7.67
CA LEU A 155 -15.67 10.24 -6.36
C LEU A 155 -16.83 9.23 -6.42
N VAL A 156 -17.94 9.59 -7.08
CA VAL A 156 -19.15 8.75 -7.17
C VAL A 156 -18.89 7.49 -8.00
N ASN A 157 -18.20 7.64 -9.14
CA ASN A 157 -17.94 6.55 -10.06
C ASN A 157 -16.65 5.75 -9.73
N MET A 158 -15.99 6.04 -8.60
CA MET A 158 -14.72 5.41 -8.20
C MET A 158 -13.64 5.49 -9.29
N ASN A 159 -13.63 6.59 -10.06
CA ASN A 159 -12.57 6.84 -11.03
C ASN A 159 -11.29 7.29 -10.32
N ILE A 160 -10.42 6.33 -10.01
CA ILE A 160 -9.23 6.56 -9.19
C ILE A 160 -8.31 7.59 -9.81
N LEU A 161 -8.08 7.51 -11.12
CA LEU A 161 -7.23 8.47 -11.83
C LEU A 161 -7.77 9.89 -11.74
N GLY A 162 -9.10 10.05 -11.91
CA GLY A 162 -9.79 11.33 -11.71
C GLY A 162 -9.73 11.82 -10.25
N ILE A 163 -9.91 10.93 -9.26
CA ILE A 163 -9.78 11.27 -7.83
C ILE A 163 -8.38 11.80 -7.53
N VAL A 164 -7.34 11.08 -7.98
CA VAL A 164 -5.94 11.45 -7.80
C VAL A 164 -5.62 12.78 -8.45
N ALA A 165 -5.96 12.95 -9.73
CA ALA A 165 -5.69 14.19 -10.46
C ALA A 165 -6.37 15.41 -9.80
N ASN A 166 -7.65 15.28 -9.41
CA ASN A 166 -8.35 16.33 -8.70
C ASN A 166 -7.74 16.63 -7.32
N ALA A 167 -7.37 15.61 -6.56
CA ALA A 167 -6.74 15.80 -5.25
C ALA A 167 -5.38 16.50 -5.37
N LEU A 168 -4.57 16.14 -6.38
CA LEU A 168 -3.29 16.80 -6.68
C LEU A 168 -3.51 18.27 -7.04
N LEU A 169 -4.43 18.57 -7.98
CA LEU A 169 -4.69 19.93 -8.41
C LEU A 169 -5.23 20.80 -7.28
N ILE A 170 -6.19 20.29 -6.49
CA ILE A 170 -6.76 21.02 -5.35
C ILE A 170 -5.69 21.23 -4.27
N GLY A 171 -4.92 20.20 -3.93
CA GLY A 171 -3.84 20.31 -2.94
C GLY A 171 -2.78 21.34 -3.34
N ILE A 172 -2.33 21.32 -4.60
CA ILE A 172 -1.38 22.32 -5.14
C ILE A 172 -2.00 23.73 -5.10
N ALA A 173 -3.24 23.88 -5.57
CA ALA A 173 -3.93 25.18 -5.56
C ALA A 173 -4.10 25.72 -4.13
N MET A 174 -4.45 24.87 -3.16
CA MET A 174 -4.53 25.25 -1.75
C MET A 174 -3.20 25.80 -1.24
N VAL A 175 -2.10 25.12 -1.53
CA VAL A 175 -0.75 25.55 -1.12
C VAL A 175 -0.37 26.90 -1.73
N LEU A 176 -0.76 27.16 -2.96
CA LEU A 176 -0.41 28.39 -3.68
C LEU A 176 -1.27 29.60 -3.28
N VAL A 177 -2.57 29.39 -2.99
CA VAL A 177 -3.55 30.47 -2.84
C VAL A 177 -3.95 30.70 -1.38
N VAL A 178 -3.98 29.64 -0.56
CA VAL A 178 -4.49 29.73 0.81
C VAL A 178 -3.38 30.13 1.78
N PRO A 179 -3.56 31.17 2.62
CA PRO A 179 -2.58 31.52 3.64
C PRO A 179 -2.37 30.38 4.65
N GLN A 180 -1.15 30.20 5.13
CA GLN A 180 -0.80 29.13 6.10
C GLN A 180 -1.60 29.18 7.41
N SER A 181 -2.03 30.38 7.82
CA SER A 181 -2.86 30.59 9.01
C SER A 181 -4.31 30.21 8.82
N SER A 182 -4.70 29.76 7.63
CA SER A 182 -6.10 29.42 7.33
C SER A 182 -6.53 28.15 8.05
N LYS A 183 -7.71 28.20 8.67
CA LYS A 183 -8.38 27.04 9.28
C LYS A 183 -8.75 25.94 8.26
N LEU A 184 -8.67 26.22 6.96
CA LEU A 184 -8.97 25.23 5.93
C LEU A 184 -8.02 24.04 5.99
N TYR A 185 -6.75 24.27 6.34
CA TYR A 185 -5.76 23.20 6.55
C TYR A 185 -6.14 22.28 7.73
N GLU A 186 -6.61 22.88 8.84
CA GLU A 186 -7.09 22.13 10.00
C GLU A 186 -8.33 21.29 9.64
N VAL A 187 -9.24 21.84 8.82
CA VAL A 187 -10.43 21.11 8.34
C VAL A 187 -10.03 19.85 7.57
N VAL A 188 -9.08 19.94 6.62
CA VAL A 188 -8.59 18.78 5.87
C VAL A 188 -7.99 17.74 6.81
N GLU A 189 -7.18 18.18 7.77
CA GLU A 189 -6.59 17.27 8.77
C GLU A 189 -7.65 16.57 9.63
N HIS A 190 -8.66 17.31 10.10
CA HIS A 190 -9.76 16.74 10.87
C HIS A 190 -10.57 15.73 10.05
N ILE A 191 -10.86 16.02 8.77
CA ILE A 191 -11.54 15.07 7.88
C ILE A 191 -10.72 13.80 7.73
N ASN A 192 -9.43 13.91 7.50
CA ASN A 192 -8.54 12.75 7.44
C ASN A 192 -8.59 11.92 8.74
N ARG A 193 -8.49 12.57 9.89
CA ARG A 193 -8.60 11.89 11.20
C ARG A 193 -9.93 11.15 11.37
N ILE A 194 -11.05 11.74 10.91
CA ILE A 194 -12.37 11.12 10.94
C ILE A 194 -12.39 9.87 10.04
N ILE A 195 -11.92 9.98 8.78
CA ILE A 195 -11.88 8.88 7.83
C ILE A 195 -11.04 7.71 8.39
N PHE A 196 -9.85 8.01 8.93
CA PHE A 196 -9.00 6.98 9.55
C PHE A 196 -9.62 6.37 10.82
N LYS A 197 -10.40 7.14 11.57
CA LYS A 197 -11.15 6.59 12.70
C LYS A 197 -12.21 5.58 12.25
N ILE A 198 -12.95 5.90 11.20
CA ILE A 198 -13.93 4.98 10.60
C ILE A 198 -13.22 3.73 10.07
N LEU A 199 -12.11 3.89 9.34
CA LEU A 199 -11.29 2.77 8.89
C LEU A 199 -10.85 1.88 10.07
N SER A 200 -10.42 2.47 11.19
CA SER A 200 -10.03 1.72 12.37
C SER A 200 -11.18 0.88 12.98
N TRP A 201 -12.43 1.32 12.83
CA TRP A 201 -13.60 0.54 13.25
C TRP A 201 -13.84 -0.64 12.30
N ILE A 202 -13.74 -0.42 10.99
CA ILE A 202 -13.88 -1.49 9.99
C ILE A 202 -12.78 -2.55 10.16
N ILE A 203 -11.53 -2.13 10.42
CA ILE A 203 -10.40 -3.04 10.68
C ILE A 203 -10.64 -3.92 11.92
N ARG A 204 -11.40 -3.48 12.91
CA ARG A 204 -11.76 -4.34 14.05
C ARG A 204 -12.67 -5.50 13.66
N LEU A 205 -13.41 -5.36 12.57
CA LEU A 205 -14.25 -6.43 12.00
C LEU A 205 -13.45 -7.38 11.10
N LEU A 206 -12.17 -7.09 10.87
CA LEU A 206 -11.29 -7.86 9.98
C LEU A 206 -11.31 -9.39 10.25
N PRO A 207 -11.25 -9.89 11.50
CA PRO A 207 -11.29 -11.33 11.75
C PRO A 207 -12.55 -12.00 11.19
N PHE A 208 -13.71 -11.37 11.33
CA PHE A 208 -14.98 -11.90 10.79
C PHE A 208 -15.01 -11.86 9.25
N GLY A 209 -14.54 -10.74 8.67
CA GLY A 209 -14.40 -10.61 7.23
C GLY A 209 -13.46 -11.65 6.63
N ILE A 210 -12.29 -11.85 7.25
CA ILE A 210 -11.29 -12.84 6.80
C ILE A 210 -11.81 -14.27 6.93
N PHE A 211 -12.47 -14.61 8.04
CA PHE A 211 -13.12 -15.91 8.16
C PHE A 211 -14.06 -16.18 6.98
N ALA A 212 -14.97 -15.24 6.71
CA ALA A 212 -15.96 -15.40 5.64
C ALA A 212 -15.35 -15.47 4.24
N ILE A 213 -14.30 -14.66 4.00
CA ILE A 213 -13.57 -14.64 2.74
C ILE A 213 -12.82 -15.96 2.53
N MET A 214 -12.10 -16.44 3.54
CA MET A 214 -11.33 -17.68 3.45
C MET A 214 -12.24 -18.90 3.33
N PHE A 215 -13.39 -18.88 3.97
CA PHE A 215 -14.41 -19.93 3.84
C PHE A 215 -14.92 -20.01 2.38
N ASP A 216 -15.41 -18.89 1.83
CA ASP A 216 -15.90 -18.85 0.44
C ASP A 216 -14.79 -19.15 -0.57
N PHE A 217 -13.59 -18.69 -0.31
CA PHE A 217 -12.43 -18.93 -1.16
C PHE A 217 -12.03 -20.42 -1.18
N THR A 218 -12.07 -21.09 -0.04
CA THR A 218 -11.77 -22.53 0.06
C THR A 218 -12.77 -23.37 -0.73
N ILE A 219 -14.06 -23.03 -0.68
CA ILE A 219 -15.07 -23.70 -1.53
C ILE A 219 -14.75 -23.49 -3.02
N LYS A 220 -14.28 -22.30 -3.40
CA LYS A 220 -13.88 -22.02 -4.79
C LYS A 220 -12.68 -22.83 -5.25
N LEU A 221 -11.76 -23.14 -4.34
CA LEU A 221 -10.56 -23.93 -4.64
C LEU A 221 -10.79 -25.44 -4.63
N ASN A 222 -11.79 -25.94 -3.92
CA ASN A 222 -12.04 -27.38 -3.77
C ASN A 222 -12.56 -28.05 -5.05
N THR A 223 -12.84 -27.31 -6.10
CA THR A 223 -13.36 -27.85 -7.37
C THR A 223 -12.35 -28.71 -8.17
N GLY A 224 -11.16 -29.01 -7.60
CA GLY A 224 -10.15 -29.88 -8.23
C GLY A 224 -9.02 -30.30 -7.30
N ASP A 225 -8.46 -31.48 -7.55
CA ASP A 225 -7.37 -32.07 -6.80
C ASP A 225 -6.10 -31.17 -6.81
N GLY A 226 -5.67 -30.76 -5.62
CA GLY A 226 -4.37 -30.05 -5.43
C GLY A 226 -4.43 -28.52 -5.50
N HIS A 227 -5.54 -27.88 -5.80
CA HIS A 227 -5.59 -26.41 -5.94
C HIS A 227 -5.29 -25.66 -4.64
N THR A 228 -5.72 -26.15 -3.48
CA THR A 228 -5.43 -25.49 -2.18
C THR A 228 -3.94 -25.50 -1.85
N ALA A 229 -3.23 -26.61 -2.08
CA ALA A 229 -1.80 -26.71 -1.84
C ALA A 229 -1.01 -25.80 -2.79
N ASN A 230 -1.40 -25.73 -4.05
CA ASN A 230 -0.82 -24.85 -5.05
C ASN A 230 -1.01 -23.38 -4.67
N PHE A 231 -2.21 -23.00 -4.25
CA PHE A 231 -2.49 -21.64 -3.78
C PHE A 231 -1.64 -21.23 -2.58
N LEU A 232 -1.53 -22.10 -1.57
CA LEU A 232 -0.67 -21.80 -0.41
C LEU A 232 0.80 -21.67 -0.84
N SER A 233 1.29 -22.51 -1.75
CA SER A 233 2.63 -22.42 -2.30
C SER A 233 2.86 -21.10 -3.06
N GLN A 234 1.87 -20.65 -3.84
CA GLN A 234 1.89 -19.35 -4.53
C GLN A 234 1.95 -18.20 -3.51
N LEU A 235 1.10 -18.23 -2.48
CA LEU A 235 1.03 -17.21 -1.45
C LEU A 235 2.33 -17.11 -0.63
N PHE A 236 2.90 -18.24 -0.23
CA PHE A 236 4.19 -18.29 0.46
C PHE A 236 5.35 -17.86 -0.43
N GLY A 237 5.33 -18.23 -1.72
CA GLY A 237 6.30 -17.76 -2.71
C GLY A 237 6.27 -16.25 -2.87
N PHE A 238 5.08 -15.66 -2.98
CA PHE A 238 4.88 -14.22 -2.99
C PHE A 238 5.38 -13.56 -1.70
N ALA A 239 4.96 -14.05 -0.53
CA ALA A 239 5.37 -13.51 0.76
C ALA A 239 6.90 -13.56 0.93
N GLY A 240 7.53 -14.68 0.56
CA GLY A 240 8.98 -14.86 0.59
C GLY A 240 9.71 -13.85 -0.30
N LEU A 241 9.21 -13.65 -1.52
CA LEU A 241 9.79 -12.67 -2.45
C LEU A 241 9.68 -11.25 -1.87
N VAL A 242 8.52 -10.85 -1.36
CA VAL A 242 8.32 -9.53 -0.73
C VAL A 242 9.28 -9.34 0.45
N VAL A 243 9.44 -10.35 1.32
CA VAL A 243 10.39 -10.29 2.45
C VAL A 243 11.81 -10.08 1.96
N ILE A 244 12.26 -10.87 0.98
CA ILE A 244 13.63 -10.76 0.42
C ILE A 244 13.84 -9.37 -0.19
N LEU A 245 12.92 -8.88 -1.02
CA LEU A 245 13.05 -7.58 -1.66
C LEU A 245 13.03 -6.42 -0.66
N THR A 246 12.18 -6.50 0.37
CA THR A 246 12.13 -5.52 1.45
C THR A 246 13.44 -5.50 2.23
N LEU A 247 14.02 -6.67 2.52
CA LEU A 247 15.33 -6.77 3.17
C LEU A 247 16.47 -6.26 2.27
N VAL A 248 16.44 -6.55 0.97
CA VAL A 248 17.42 -6.00 0.01
C VAL A 248 17.35 -4.48 -0.02
N HIS A 249 16.14 -3.91 -0.06
CA HIS A 249 15.96 -2.46 -0.03
C HIS A 249 16.47 -1.85 1.28
N GLY A 250 16.08 -2.40 2.43
CA GLY A 250 16.49 -1.90 3.75
C GLY A 250 17.97 -2.16 4.08
N LEU A 251 18.48 -3.37 3.87
CA LEU A 251 19.83 -3.70 4.33
C LEU A 251 20.93 -3.40 3.32
N ILE A 252 20.60 -3.18 2.04
CA ILE A 252 21.58 -2.93 0.99
C ILE A 252 21.36 -1.55 0.36
N ILE A 253 20.20 -1.29 -0.22
CA ILE A 253 19.97 -0.09 -1.04
C ILE A 253 19.97 1.18 -0.18
N LEU A 254 19.16 1.24 0.87
CA LEU A 254 19.07 2.42 1.73
C LEU A 254 20.41 2.73 2.41
N PRO A 255 21.15 1.76 3.00
CA PRO A 255 22.47 2.03 3.54
C PRO A 255 23.50 2.49 2.50
N ILE A 256 23.43 1.99 1.24
CA ILE A 256 24.27 2.48 0.15
C ILE A 256 23.93 3.94 -0.18
N ILE A 257 22.65 4.30 -0.22
CA ILE A 257 22.21 5.69 -0.40
C ILE A 257 22.76 6.57 0.73
N GLY A 258 22.69 6.12 1.98
CA GLY A 258 23.29 6.79 3.13
C GLY A 258 24.81 6.96 3.01
N LEU A 259 25.51 5.97 2.47
CA LEU A 259 26.95 6.05 2.21
C LEU A 259 27.28 7.07 1.12
N VAL A 260 26.58 7.04 0.01
CA VAL A 260 26.85 7.88 -1.16
C VAL A 260 26.47 9.35 -0.90
N PHE A 261 25.28 9.60 -0.38
CA PHE A 261 24.72 10.95 -0.26
C PHE A 261 24.96 11.59 1.10
N ALA A 262 24.95 10.83 2.21
CA ALA A 262 25.22 11.36 3.55
C ALA A 262 26.64 11.07 4.06
N ARG A 263 27.44 10.30 3.29
CA ARG A 263 28.81 9.87 3.65
C ARG A 263 28.87 9.15 5.01
N ARG A 264 27.84 8.37 5.34
CA ARG A 264 27.73 7.59 6.58
C ARG A 264 28.04 6.11 6.32
N SER A 265 28.77 5.49 7.23
CA SER A 265 29.07 4.04 7.13
C SER A 265 27.80 3.21 7.30
N PRO A 266 27.47 2.27 6.38
CA PRO A 266 26.25 1.45 6.43
C PRO A 266 26.08 0.70 7.75
N LEU A 267 27.07 -0.07 8.18
CA LEU A 267 27.00 -0.86 9.42
C LEU A 267 26.86 0.00 10.67
N LYS A 268 27.58 1.15 10.72
CA LYS A 268 27.45 2.07 11.84
C LYS A 268 26.06 2.70 11.89
N THR A 269 25.53 3.10 10.73
CA THR A 269 24.19 3.67 10.61
C THR A 269 23.13 2.68 11.08
N LEU A 270 23.10 1.45 10.54
CA LEU A 270 22.15 0.42 10.94
C LEU A 270 22.18 0.13 12.45
N ARG A 271 23.38 0.13 13.05
CA ARG A 271 23.51 -0.05 14.50
C ARG A 271 22.91 1.13 15.29
N GLN A 272 23.15 2.36 14.86
CA GLN A 272 22.65 3.57 15.52
C GLN A 272 21.13 3.70 15.42
N ILE A 273 20.53 3.31 14.27
CA ILE A 273 19.08 3.39 14.06
C ILE A 273 18.32 2.12 14.50
N SER A 274 18.99 1.13 15.04
CA SER A 274 18.36 -0.16 15.41
C SER A 274 17.17 -0.01 16.38
N ARG A 275 17.24 0.95 17.32
CA ARG A 275 16.16 1.20 18.29
C ARG A 275 14.86 1.66 17.63
N PRO A 276 14.83 2.70 16.79
CA PRO A 276 13.60 3.06 16.06
C PRO A 276 13.13 1.95 15.10
N LEU A 277 14.04 1.20 14.44
CA LEU A 277 13.64 0.09 13.58
C LEU A 277 12.91 -1.01 14.37
N LEU A 278 13.36 -1.37 15.57
CA LEU A 278 12.67 -2.32 16.45
C LEU A 278 11.31 -1.82 16.91
N VAL A 279 11.17 -0.52 17.20
CA VAL A 279 9.88 0.08 17.56
C VAL A 279 8.93 0.07 16.36
N ALA A 280 9.40 0.44 15.16
CA ALA A 280 8.64 0.40 13.93
C ALA A 280 8.15 -1.01 13.60
N PHE A 281 9.05 -1.99 13.70
CA PHE A 281 8.73 -3.40 13.52
C PHE A 281 7.66 -3.89 14.50
N SER A 282 7.75 -3.49 15.77
CA SER A 282 6.84 -3.94 16.81
C SER A 282 5.46 -3.28 16.74
N THR A 283 5.40 -2.02 16.28
CA THR A 283 4.17 -1.22 16.24
C THR A 283 3.47 -1.25 14.89
N SER A 284 4.17 -1.58 13.82
CA SER A 284 3.74 -1.39 12.43
C SER A 284 3.25 0.04 12.17
N SER A 285 3.88 1.04 12.80
CA SER A 285 3.45 2.44 12.69
C SER A 285 4.65 3.40 12.67
N SER A 286 4.91 4.03 11.55
CA SER A 286 5.92 5.08 11.42
C SER A 286 5.60 6.27 12.31
N SER A 287 4.31 6.65 12.40
CA SER A 287 3.87 7.76 13.26
C SER A 287 4.06 7.47 14.76
N ALA A 288 3.81 6.24 15.20
CA ALA A 288 4.06 5.84 16.60
C ALA A 288 5.56 5.78 16.93
N THR A 289 6.41 5.54 15.92
CA THR A 289 7.86 5.48 16.06
C THR A 289 8.51 6.86 16.07
N LEU A 290 7.82 7.88 15.56
CA LEU A 290 8.35 9.22 15.34
C LEU A 290 9.11 9.83 16.54
N PRO A 291 8.60 9.76 17.80
CA PRO A 291 9.33 10.30 18.95
C PRO A 291 10.70 9.62 19.16
N VAL A 292 10.77 8.30 18.94
CA VAL A 292 12.01 7.53 19.09
C VAL A 292 12.96 7.84 17.93
N SER A 293 12.45 8.01 16.71
CA SER A 293 13.24 8.43 15.56
C SER A 293 13.85 9.82 15.75
N MET A 294 13.07 10.77 16.28
CA MET A 294 13.56 12.12 16.58
C MET A 294 14.65 12.10 17.65
N GLN A 295 14.45 11.35 18.74
CA GLN A 295 15.46 11.18 19.78
C GLN A 295 16.74 10.55 19.22
N THR A 296 16.64 9.53 18.36
CA THR A 296 17.78 8.88 17.73
C THR A 296 18.54 9.85 16.79
N CYS A 297 17.84 10.70 16.06
CA CYS A 297 18.46 11.73 15.24
C CYS A 297 19.31 12.70 16.07
N ASP A 298 18.81 13.12 17.21
CA ASP A 298 19.47 14.07 18.11
C ASP A 298 20.66 13.42 18.85
N GLU A 299 20.41 12.31 19.55
CA GLU A 299 21.38 11.68 20.45
C GLU A 299 22.45 10.83 19.75
N GLU A 300 22.06 10.06 18.71
CA GLU A 300 22.93 9.07 18.08
C GLU A 300 23.50 9.53 16.72
N LEU A 301 22.69 10.23 15.92
CA LEU A 301 23.07 10.62 14.57
C LEU A 301 23.65 12.03 14.51
N GLY A 302 23.40 12.86 15.54
CA GLY A 302 23.85 14.25 15.62
C GLY A 302 23.28 15.11 14.48
N ILE A 303 22.02 14.89 14.11
CA ILE A 303 21.29 15.65 13.10
C ILE A 303 20.70 16.90 13.76
N HIS A 304 20.77 18.02 13.04
CA HIS A 304 20.24 19.26 13.58
C HIS A 304 18.73 19.18 13.84
N PRO A 305 18.22 19.63 15.02
CA PRO A 305 16.79 19.50 15.37
C PRO A 305 15.83 20.11 14.36
N SER A 306 16.21 21.19 13.66
CA SER A 306 15.38 21.77 12.59
C SER A 306 15.20 20.84 11.38
N VAL A 307 16.17 19.96 11.12
CA VAL A 307 16.09 18.97 10.04
C VAL A 307 15.24 17.79 10.48
N SER A 308 15.53 17.20 11.66
CA SER A 308 14.79 16.02 12.15
C SER A 308 13.31 16.31 12.40
N SER A 309 12.99 17.49 13.01
CA SER A 309 11.61 17.93 13.26
C SER A 309 10.82 18.20 11.98
N PHE A 310 11.49 18.34 10.86
CA PHE A 310 10.90 18.59 9.56
C PHE A 310 10.82 17.30 8.72
N VAL A 311 11.95 16.62 8.50
CA VAL A 311 12.06 15.46 7.62
C VAL A 311 11.26 14.27 8.16
N LEU A 312 11.41 13.93 9.45
CA LEU A 312 10.81 12.72 10.00
C LEU A 312 9.25 12.72 10.02
N PRO A 313 8.56 13.81 10.46
CA PRO A 313 7.11 13.85 10.38
C PRO A 313 6.57 13.78 8.94
N LEU A 314 7.29 14.39 8.01
CA LEU A 314 6.95 14.33 6.59
C LEU A 314 7.15 12.90 6.04
N GLY A 315 8.29 12.28 6.34
CA GLY A 315 8.61 10.92 5.91
C GLY A 315 7.61 9.90 6.42
N ALA A 316 7.19 10.01 7.68
CA ALA A 316 6.20 9.11 8.27
C ALA A 316 4.86 9.05 7.50
N THR A 317 4.62 9.97 6.56
CA THR A 317 3.41 10.01 5.71
C THR A 317 3.69 10.00 4.21
N MET A 318 4.94 10.21 3.79
CA MET A 318 5.28 10.40 2.37
C MET A 318 6.40 9.50 1.86
N ASN A 319 7.12 8.86 2.75
CA ASN A 319 8.25 8.00 2.42
C ASN A 319 7.92 6.55 2.80
N MET A 320 7.13 5.90 1.96
CA MET A 320 6.65 4.54 2.22
C MET A 320 7.20 3.53 1.21
N ASP A 321 8.53 3.47 1.11
CA ASP A 321 9.26 2.64 0.16
C ASP A 321 8.88 1.16 0.23
N GLY A 322 8.84 0.59 1.44
CA GLY A 322 8.45 -0.81 1.65
C GLY A 322 6.99 -1.08 1.28
N THR A 323 6.11 -0.10 1.51
CA THR A 323 4.70 -0.17 1.13
C THR A 323 4.53 -0.11 -0.39
N ALA A 324 5.19 0.83 -1.07
CA ALA A 324 5.12 0.99 -2.51
C ALA A 324 5.69 -0.24 -3.26
N LEU A 325 6.81 -0.79 -2.77
CA LEU A 325 7.38 -2.04 -3.28
C LEU A 325 6.38 -3.19 -3.16
N PHE A 326 5.78 -3.35 -1.98
CA PHE A 326 4.77 -4.39 -1.75
C PHE A 326 3.57 -4.23 -2.67
N GLU A 327 3.02 -3.04 -2.81
CA GLU A 327 1.85 -2.78 -3.66
C GLU A 327 2.12 -3.13 -5.12
N ALA A 328 3.31 -2.78 -5.63
CA ALA A 328 3.71 -3.09 -6.99
C ALA A 328 3.83 -4.61 -7.22
N VAL A 329 4.53 -5.33 -6.33
CA VAL A 329 4.71 -6.79 -6.44
C VAL A 329 3.37 -7.51 -6.25
N ALA A 330 2.54 -7.06 -5.30
CA ALA A 330 1.24 -7.66 -5.01
C ALA A 330 0.26 -7.51 -6.17
N ALA A 331 0.26 -6.38 -6.88
CA ALA A 331 -0.60 -6.19 -8.05
C ALA A 331 -0.28 -7.21 -9.16
N ILE A 332 1.01 -7.45 -9.44
CA ILE A 332 1.44 -8.45 -10.43
C ILE A 332 1.07 -9.87 -9.98
N PHE A 333 1.30 -10.18 -8.69
CA PHE A 333 0.93 -11.47 -8.12
C PHE A 333 -0.59 -11.73 -8.22
N LEU A 334 -1.40 -10.76 -7.81
CA LEU A 334 -2.85 -10.89 -7.82
C LEU A 334 -3.40 -10.96 -9.25
N ALA A 335 -2.85 -10.20 -10.19
CA ALA A 335 -3.20 -10.32 -11.60
C ALA A 335 -2.99 -11.76 -12.09
N TYR A 336 -1.82 -12.34 -11.80
CA TYR A 336 -1.54 -13.73 -12.16
C TYR A 336 -2.53 -14.71 -11.50
N LEU A 337 -2.77 -14.53 -10.20
CA LEU A 337 -3.66 -15.41 -9.43
C LEU A 337 -5.09 -15.45 -9.99
N TYR A 338 -5.54 -14.33 -10.56
CA TYR A 338 -6.85 -14.18 -11.20
C TYR A 338 -6.84 -14.45 -12.71
N GLY A 339 -5.71 -14.88 -13.28
CA GLY A 339 -5.60 -15.13 -14.72
C GLY A 339 -5.72 -13.85 -15.57
N ILE A 340 -5.37 -12.67 -15.00
CA ILE A 340 -5.42 -11.39 -15.71
C ILE A 340 -4.04 -11.09 -16.32
N GLU A 341 -3.97 -10.98 -17.64
CA GLU A 341 -2.77 -10.54 -18.32
C GLU A 341 -2.66 -9.01 -18.24
N LEU A 342 -1.59 -8.53 -17.63
CA LEU A 342 -1.31 -7.10 -17.54
C LEU A 342 -0.52 -6.65 -18.78
N SER A 343 -1.07 -5.67 -19.50
CA SER A 343 -0.35 -4.98 -20.57
C SER A 343 0.81 -4.15 -20.01
N ASN A 344 1.77 -3.77 -20.85
CA ASN A 344 2.86 -2.88 -20.48
C ASN A 344 2.34 -1.55 -19.86
N ILE A 345 1.21 -1.05 -20.35
CA ILE A 345 0.56 0.16 -19.84
C ILE A 345 0.01 -0.09 -18.44
N ALA A 346 -0.59 -1.25 -18.19
CA ALA A 346 -1.07 -1.61 -16.86
C ALA A 346 0.09 -1.70 -15.86
N VAL A 347 1.24 -2.24 -16.25
CA VAL A 347 2.46 -2.27 -15.40
C VAL A 347 2.97 -0.85 -15.10
N ILE A 348 2.98 0.05 -16.10
CA ILE A 348 3.32 1.46 -15.88
C ILE A 348 2.29 2.12 -14.93
N THR A 349 1.01 1.77 -15.07
CA THR A 349 -0.04 2.26 -14.18
C THR A 349 0.16 1.75 -12.75
N VAL A 350 0.52 0.48 -12.56
CA VAL A 350 0.92 -0.05 -11.24
C VAL A 350 2.06 0.77 -10.64
N PHE A 351 3.11 1.02 -11.44
CA PHE A 351 4.25 1.84 -11.00
C PHE A 351 3.82 3.23 -10.53
N LEU A 352 3.05 3.95 -11.35
CA LEU A 352 2.59 5.30 -11.05
C LEU A 352 1.64 5.32 -9.83
N MET A 353 0.73 4.36 -9.72
CA MET A 353 -0.23 4.30 -8.61
C MET A 353 0.44 3.94 -7.30
N ALA A 354 1.42 3.02 -7.30
CA ALA A 354 2.23 2.72 -6.12
C ALA A 354 3.07 3.94 -5.67
N MET A 355 3.63 4.69 -6.63
CA MET A 355 4.34 5.94 -6.34
C MET A 355 3.41 6.98 -5.68
N ILE A 356 2.20 7.17 -6.22
CA ILE A 356 1.22 8.13 -5.69
C ILE A 356 0.71 7.67 -4.33
N SER A 357 0.46 6.37 -4.17
CA SER A 357 0.04 5.76 -2.91
C SER A 357 1.03 6.06 -1.78
N SER A 358 2.33 5.94 -2.06
CA SER A 358 3.36 6.18 -1.06
C SER A 358 3.38 7.61 -0.50
N ILE A 359 2.90 8.60 -1.29
CA ILE A 359 2.86 10.01 -0.90
C ILE A 359 1.69 10.31 0.05
N GLY A 360 0.62 9.55 0.01
CA GLY A 360 -0.61 9.82 0.77
C GLY A 360 -0.94 8.77 1.83
N ALA A 361 -0.12 7.74 1.99
CA ALA A 361 -0.39 6.69 2.96
C ALA A 361 -0.15 7.18 4.39
N PRO A 362 -1.10 6.99 5.33
CA PRO A 362 -0.88 7.36 6.71
C PRO A 362 0.09 6.39 7.39
N GLY A 363 0.97 6.91 8.27
CA GLY A 363 1.97 6.13 9.01
C GLY A 363 1.38 5.25 10.13
N MET A 364 0.28 4.56 9.87
CA MET A 364 -0.44 3.69 10.82
C MET A 364 -0.58 2.26 10.28
N PRO A 365 -0.79 1.27 11.18
CA PRO A 365 -0.93 -0.13 10.77
C PRO A 365 -2.03 -0.35 9.73
N THR A 366 -1.77 -1.21 8.74
CA THR A 366 -2.68 -1.56 7.62
C THR A 366 -3.03 -0.43 6.65
N ALA A 367 -2.38 0.72 6.73
CA ALA A 367 -2.63 1.83 5.82
C ALA A 367 -2.32 1.48 4.34
N SER A 368 -1.35 0.59 4.12
CA SER A 368 -1.01 0.03 2.80
C SER A 368 -2.20 -0.60 2.07
N MET A 369 -3.21 -1.11 2.80
CA MET A 369 -4.39 -1.68 2.17
C MET A 369 -5.23 -0.63 1.43
N SER A 370 -5.17 0.63 1.83
CA SER A 370 -5.82 1.71 1.10
C SER A 370 -5.13 2.03 -0.21
N GLY A 371 -3.81 2.09 -0.18
CA GLY A 371 -3.01 2.27 -1.38
C GLY A 371 -3.13 1.08 -2.33
N MET A 372 -3.12 -0.14 -1.80
CA MET A 372 -3.34 -1.36 -2.58
C MET A 372 -4.67 -1.33 -3.33
N GLN A 373 -5.75 -0.87 -2.69
CA GLN A 373 -7.05 -0.70 -3.36
C GLN A 373 -6.95 0.23 -4.57
N MET A 374 -6.22 1.34 -4.42
CA MET A 374 -5.99 2.28 -5.51
C MET A 374 -5.27 1.62 -6.69
N VAL A 375 -4.21 0.87 -6.42
CA VAL A 375 -3.43 0.17 -7.45
C VAL A 375 -4.30 -0.87 -8.16
N LEU A 376 -5.05 -1.71 -7.42
CA LEU A 376 -5.88 -2.77 -8.00
C LEU A 376 -6.99 -2.22 -8.91
N ILE A 377 -7.73 -1.21 -8.44
CA ILE A 377 -8.81 -0.60 -9.24
C ILE A 377 -8.24 0.02 -10.53
N ALA A 378 -7.09 0.69 -10.43
CA ALA A 378 -6.49 1.36 -11.59
C ALA A 378 -6.09 0.40 -12.71
N VAL A 379 -5.80 -0.86 -12.39
CA VAL A 379 -5.45 -1.90 -13.37
C VAL A 379 -6.52 -2.98 -13.56
N GLY A 380 -7.69 -2.75 -12.95
CA GLY A 380 -8.86 -3.60 -13.16
C GLY A 380 -8.86 -4.93 -12.43
N ILE A 381 -8.05 -5.08 -11.40
CA ILE A 381 -8.07 -6.26 -10.54
C ILE A 381 -9.22 -6.13 -9.53
N PRO A 382 -10.03 -7.19 -9.31
CA PRO A 382 -11.14 -7.15 -8.36
C PRO A 382 -10.67 -6.83 -6.95
N LEU A 383 -11.39 -5.95 -6.22
CA LEU A 383 -11.05 -5.58 -4.85
C LEU A 383 -11.09 -6.74 -3.85
N GLU A 384 -11.87 -7.77 -4.17
CA GLU A 384 -11.92 -9.02 -3.41
C GLU A 384 -10.55 -9.69 -3.30
N ALA A 385 -9.66 -9.45 -4.25
CA ALA A 385 -8.28 -9.94 -4.25
C ALA A 385 -7.48 -9.47 -3.03
N ILE A 386 -7.77 -8.29 -2.48
CA ILE A 386 -7.14 -7.78 -1.24
C ILE A 386 -7.31 -8.76 -0.08
N ALA A 387 -8.43 -9.45 -0.03
CA ALA A 387 -8.73 -10.39 1.03
C ALA A 387 -7.66 -11.49 1.17
N ILE A 388 -7.07 -11.91 0.06
CA ILE A 388 -5.97 -12.88 0.04
C ILE A 388 -4.74 -12.30 0.73
N LEU A 389 -4.43 -11.05 0.45
CA LEU A 389 -3.27 -10.37 1.03
C LEU A 389 -3.45 -10.12 2.53
N LEU A 390 -4.67 -9.86 3.00
CA LEU A 390 -4.96 -9.56 4.41
C LEU A 390 -4.52 -10.68 5.37
N VAL A 391 -4.42 -11.93 4.88
CA VAL A 391 -3.97 -13.08 5.66
C VAL A 391 -2.49 -12.93 6.07
N ILE A 392 -1.66 -12.44 5.14
CA ILE A 392 -0.21 -12.30 5.31
C ILE A 392 0.22 -10.85 5.55
N GLU A 393 -0.74 -9.90 5.49
CA GLU A 393 -0.47 -8.47 5.57
C GLU A 393 0.30 -8.08 6.82
N ARG A 394 -0.16 -8.54 7.99
CA ARG A 394 0.40 -8.11 9.27
C ARG A 394 1.89 -8.45 9.45
N PRO A 395 2.36 -9.69 9.19
CA PRO A 395 3.78 -10.01 9.23
C PRO A 395 4.60 -9.16 8.25
N LEU A 396 4.08 -8.93 7.05
CA LEU A 396 4.76 -8.13 6.04
C LEU A 396 4.79 -6.64 6.41
N ASP A 397 3.71 -6.12 7.00
CA ASP A 397 3.58 -4.73 7.42
C ASP A 397 4.62 -4.34 8.50
N THR A 398 4.93 -5.25 9.44
CA THR A 398 5.97 -5.00 10.44
C THR A 398 7.33 -4.73 9.81
N LEU A 399 7.71 -5.54 8.83
CA LEU A 399 8.99 -5.43 8.13
C LEU A 399 9.03 -4.19 7.23
N ARG A 400 7.96 -3.96 6.45
CA ARG A 400 7.84 -2.77 5.59
C ARG A 400 7.92 -1.47 6.39
N THR A 401 7.25 -1.42 7.55
CA THR A 401 7.28 -0.25 8.42
C THR A 401 8.68 0.03 8.96
N ALA A 402 9.44 -1.01 9.31
CA ALA A 402 10.83 -0.83 9.72
C ALA A 402 11.66 -0.20 8.60
N VAL A 403 11.51 -0.66 7.36
CA VAL A 403 12.21 -0.13 6.19
C VAL A 403 11.76 1.30 5.86
N ASN A 404 10.46 1.63 5.98
CA ASN A 404 9.97 3.00 5.80
C ASN A 404 10.63 3.96 6.80
N VAL A 405 10.67 3.59 8.09
CA VAL A 405 11.33 4.39 9.14
C VAL A 405 12.85 4.48 8.92
N GLU A 406 13.48 3.44 8.41
CA GLU A 406 14.89 3.49 8.00
C GLU A 406 15.11 4.54 6.90
N GLY A 407 14.27 4.53 5.86
CA GLY A 407 14.29 5.52 4.80
C GLY A 407 14.15 6.95 5.33
N ASP A 408 13.27 7.18 6.32
CA ASP A 408 13.11 8.49 6.96
C ASP A 408 14.38 8.95 7.66
N LEU A 409 15.02 8.08 8.43
CA LEU A 409 16.25 8.37 9.17
C LEU A 409 17.44 8.61 8.24
N ILE A 410 17.59 7.82 7.18
CA ILE A 410 18.61 8.04 6.15
C ILE A 410 18.31 9.33 5.39
N GLY A 411 17.06 9.63 5.10
CA GLY A 411 16.63 10.90 4.52
C GLY A 411 17.03 12.10 5.38
N ALA A 412 16.80 12.02 6.68
CA ALA A 412 17.23 13.05 7.61
C ALA A 412 18.77 13.27 7.59
N MET A 413 19.55 12.17 7.50
CA MET A 413 21.01 12.27 7.36
C MET A 413 21.43 12.92 6.04
N VAL A 414 20.79 12.56 4.94
CA VAL A 414 21.07 13.13 3.61
C VAL A 414 20.75 14.61 3.61
N VAL A 415 19.55 14.98 4.08
CA VAL A 415 19.12 16.39 4.12
C VAL A 415 20.05 17.23 5.03
N ASP A 416 20.40 16.73 6.22
CA ASP A 416 21.32 17.40 7.14
C ASP A 416 22.71 17.61 6.50
N HIS A 417 23.22 16.61 5.77
CA HIS A 417 24.52 16.71 5.09
C HIS A 417 24.56 17.84 4.05
N TYR A 418 23.50 18.01 3.29
CA TYR A 418 23.44 19.04 2.24
C TYR A 418 23.05 20.43 2.78
N THR A 419 22.25 20.49 3.86
CA THR A 419 21.82 21.79 4.42
C THR A 419 22.84 22.43 5.35
N ARG A 420 23.75 21.67 5.98
CA ARG A 420 24.88 22.24 6.74
C ARG A 420 25.91 22.99 5.89
N ARG A 421 25.84 22.82 4.57
CA ARG A 421 26.78 23.43 3.62
C ARG A 421 26.24 24.70 2.98
N VAL A 422 24.99 25.03 3.23
CA VAL A 422 24.30 26.23 2.80
C VAL A 422 24.09 27.16 4.00
#